data_cbbb19eb06cc2617a0041d8af093251d
#
_entry.id   cbbb19eb06cc2617a0041d8af093251d
#
_cell.length_a   1.000
_cell.length_b   1.000
_cell.length_c   1.000
_cell.angle_alpha   90.00
_cell.angle_beta   90.00
_cell.angle_gamma   90.00
#
_symmetry.space_group_name_H-M   'P 1'
#
loop_
_entity.id
_entity.type
_entity.pdbx_description
1 polymer ?
#
loop_
_entity_poly.entity_id
_entity_poly.type
_entity_poly.pdbx_seq_one_letter_code
_entity_poly.pdbx_strand_id
1 'polypeptide(L)' 'FIICTEDGVDYKLVTDNPEKKFYYPNPHPCCADMKLNTLENILSVMEKEDKEVFVDEEVARNAWKPLDRMLELGR' A
#
# COMPACT_ATOMS: atom_id res chain seq x y z
N PHE A 1 -4.33 -3.85 -18.13
CA PHE A 1 -3.28 -4.03 -17.12
C PHE A 1 -3.56 -5.27 -16.29
N ILE A 2 -2.53 -6.06 -16.00
CA ILE A 2 -2.63 -7.22 -15.10
C ILE A 2 -2.05 -6.80 -13.75
N ILE A 3 -2.87 -6.90 -12.71
CA ILE A 3 -2.53 -6.46 -11.34
C ILE A 3 -2.18 -7.69 -10.52
N CYS A 4 -0.95 -7.77 -10.06
CA CYS A 4 -0.42 -8.89 -9.27
C CYS A 4 -0.13 -8.52 -7.81
N THR A 5 -0.58 -7.36 -7.36
CA THR A 5 -0.47 -6.91 -5.97
C THR A 5 -1.78 -7.14 -5.22
N GLU A 6 -1.82 -6.78 -3.95
CA GLU A 6 -3.00 -6.85 -3.09
C GLU A 6 -4.24 -6.24 -3.76
N ASP A 7 -5.35 -6.96 -3.77
CA ASP A 7 -6.58 -6.58 -4.48
C ASP A 7 -7.28 -5.32 -3.95
N GLY A 8 -6.95 -4.88 -2.76
CA GLY A 8 -7.48 -3.65 -2.15
C GLY A 8 -7.19 -2.37 -2.94
N VAL A 9 -6.22 -2.41 -3.88
CA VAL A 9 -5.91 -1.26 -4.75
C VAL A 9 -6.94 -1.08 -5.88
N ASP A 10 -7.80 -2.07 -6.14
CA ASP A 10 -8.72 -2.09 -7.29
C ASP A 10 -9.63 -0.88 -7.32
N TYR A 11 -10.26 -0.55 -6.21
CA TYR A 11 -11.18 0.59 -6.13
C TYR A 11 -10.53 1.89 -6.61
N LYS A 12 -9.31 2.17 -6.14
CA LYS A 12 -8.59 3.37 -6.54
C LYS A 12 -8.16 3.33 -8.00
N LEU A 13 -7.65 2.20 -8.47
CA LEU A 13 -7.24 2.03 -9.87
C LEU A 13 -8.40 2.28 -10.84
N VAL A 14 -9.56 1.68 -10.58
CA VAL A 14 -10.76 1.82 -11.42
C VAL A 14 -11.35 3.23 -11.33
N THR A 15 -11.39 3.80 -10.13
CA THR A 15 -11.94 5.14 -9.92
C THR A 15 -11.10 6.22 -10.59
N ASP A 16 -9.78 6.13 -10.49
CA ASP A 16 -8.87 7.13 -11.05
C ASP A 16 -8.63 6.95 -12.56
N ASN A 17 -8.95 5.76 -13.11
CA ASN A 17 -8.69 5.43 -14.51
C ASN A 17 -9.89 4.69 -15.14
N PRO A 18 -11.05 5.32 -15.27
CA PRO A 18 -12.26 4.64 -15.73
C PRO A 18 -12.17 4.13 -17.18
N GLU A 19 -11.24 4.66 -17.97
CA GLU A 19 -11.01 4.24 -19.36
C GLU A 19 -10.11 3.02 -19.50
N LYS A 20 -9.46 2.57 -18.40
CA LYS A 20 -8.53 1.44 -18.40
C LYS A 20 -9.19 0.17 -17.90
N LYS A 21 -8.68 -0.97 -18.37
CA LYS A 21 -9.13 -2.29 -17.93
C LYS A 21 -8.06 -2.94 -17.06
N PHE A 22 -8.50 -3.41 -15.91
CA PHE A 22 -7.66 -4.08 -14.93
C PHE A 22 -8.10 -5.54 -14.81
N TYR A 23 -7.13 -6.43 -14.78
CA TYR A 23 -7.33 -7.87 -14.67
C TYR A 23 -6.54 -8.40 -13.48
N TYR A 24 -7.08 -9.37 -12.80
CA TYR A 24 -6.47 -10.02 -11.66
C TYR A 24 -6.26 -11.50 -11.92
N PRO A 25 -5.15 -12.11 -11.46
CA PRO A 25 -4.98 -13.56 -11.49
C PRO A 25 -6.06 -14.25 -10.64
N ASN A 26 -6.29 -15.53 -10.91
CA ASN A 26 -7.17 -16.35 -10.10
C ASN A 26 -6.32 -17.40 -9.36
N PRO A 27 -6.36 -17.47 -8.02
CA PRO A 27 -7.14 -16.60 -7.12
C PRO A 27 -6.66 -15.13 -7.09
N HIS A 28 -7.54 -14.22 -6.70
CA HIS A 28 -7.16 -12.83 -6.51
C HIS A 28 -6.02 -12.69 -5.50
N PRO A 29 -5.00 -11.87 -5.79
CA PRO A 29 -3.89 -11.66 -4.87
C PRO A 29 -4.38 -10.90 -3.63
N CYS A 30 -4.29 -11.56 -2.49
CA CYS A 30 -4.73 -11.02 -1.20
C CYS A 30 -3.60 -11.18 -0.19
N CYS A 31 -3.27 -10.12 0.51
CA CYS A 31 -2.30 -10.14 1.60
C CYS A 31 -3.04 -10.22 2.94
N ALA A 32 -2.90 -11.36 3.63
CA ALA A 32 -3.53 -11.58 4.94
C ALA A 32 -3.08 -10.52 5.97
N ASP A 33 -1.82 -10.13 5.94
CA ASP A 33 -1.28 -9.13 6.87
C ASP A 33 -1.83 -7.72 6.59
N MET A 34 -1.95 -7.33 5.34
CA MET A 34 -2.57 -6.03 4.98
C MET A 34 -4.05 -5.99 5.33
N LYS A 35 -4.76 -7.12 5.27
CA LYS A 35 -6.17 -7.23 5.67
C LYS A 35 -6.39 -7.11 7.19
N LEU A 36 -5.34 -7.14 8.00
CA LEU A 36 -5.41 -6.82 9.44
C LEU A 36 -5.63 -5.31 9.69
N ASN A 37 -5.36 -4.47 8.72
CA ASN A 37 -5.64 -3.03 8.80
C ASN A 37 -7.13 -2.78 8.59
N THR A 38 -7.84 -2.53 9.66
CA THR A 38 -9.27 -2.19 9.67
C THR A 38 -9.47 -0.75 10.10
N LEU A 39 -10.64 -0.17 9.80
CA LEU A 39 -10.97 1.18 10.24
C LEU A 39 -10.97 1.30 11.76
N GLU A 40 -11.44 0.26 12.46
CA GLU A 40 -11.44 0.18 13.92
C GLU A 40 -10.02 0.19 14.49
N ASN A 41 -9.11 -0.57 13.87
CA ASN A 41 -7.70 -0.59 14.29
C ASN A 41 -7.01 0.76 14.05
N ILE A 42 -7.29 1.41 12.93
CA ILE A 42 -6.77 2.73 12.61
C ILE A 42 -7.28 3.76 13.64
N LEU A 43 -8.57 3.77 13.91
CA LEU A 43 -9.17 4.65 14.92
C LEU A 43 -8.55 4.41 16.31
N SER A 44 -8.41 3.15 16.71
CA SER A 44 -7.80 2.80 18.00
C SER A 44 -6.37 3.32 18.13
N VAL A 45 -5.56 3.21 17.08
CA VAL A 45 -4.18 3.74 17.09
C VAL A 45 -4.16 5.25 17.17
N MET A 46 -5.07 5.94 16.47
CA MET A 46 -5.19 7.40 16.52
C MET A 46 -5.61 7.91 17.91
N GLU A 47 -6.53 7.20 18.59
CA GLU A 47 -6.99 7.55 19.93
C GLU A 47 -5.95 7.29 21.02
N LYS A 48 -5.20 6.20 20.89
CA LYS A 48 -4.23 5.76 21.92
C LYS A 48 -2.82 6.24 21.67
N GLU A 49 -2.51 6.68 20.45
CA GLU A 49 -1.16 7.03 20.00
C GLU A 49 -0.14 5.92 20.32
N ASP A 50 -0.56 4.67 20.19
CA ASP A 50 0.25 3.48 20.48
C ASP A 50 0.72 2.78 19.19
N LYS A 51 1.48 1.70 19.35
CA LYS A 51 2.01 0.88 18.24
C LYS A 51 2.90 1.64 17.27
N GLU A 52 3.68 2.59 17.78
CA GLU A 52 4.70 3.27 17.02
C GLU A 52 5.70 2.27 16.42
N VAL A 53 6.03 2.45 15.15
CA VAL A 53 6.99 1.60 14.43
C VAL A 53 8.33 2.32 14.34
N PHE A 54 9.38 1.67 14.80
CA PHE A 54 10.74 2.17 14.72
C PHE A 54 11.51 1.44 13.62
N VAL A 55 12.20 2.20 12.81
CA VAL A 55 13.10 1.69 11.78
C VAL A 55 14.50 2.21 12.08
N ASP A 56 15.49 1.33 12.01
CA ASP A 56 16.89 1.72 12.15
C ASP A 56 17.26 2.85 11.19
N GLU A 57 17.99 3.86 11.67
CA GLU A 57 18.29 5.08 10.90
C GLU A 57 19.09 4.80 9.61
N GLU A 58 20.01 3.85 9.64
CA GLU A 58 20.78 3.48 8.45
C GLU A 58 19.89 2.77 7.43
N VAL A 59 19.03 1.86 7.88
CA VAL A 59 18.03 1.18 7.04
C VAL A 59 17.08 2.19 6.43
N ALA A 60 16.52 3.10 7.23
CA ALA A 60 15.61 4.13 6.76
C ALA A 60 16.24 5.02 5.68
N ARG A 61 17.48 5.47 5.91
CA ARG A 61 18.22 6.31 4.96
C ARG A 61 18.51 5.59 3.64
N ASN A 62 18.81 4.31 3.69
CA ASN A 62 19.08 3.51 2.48
C ASN A 62 17.79 3.16 1.75
N ALA A 63 16.72 2.87 2.46
CA ALA A 63 15.40 2.61 1.88
C ALA A 63 14.78 3.85 1.23
N TRP A 64 15.09 5.04 1.73
CA TRP A 64 14.57 6.28 1.17
C TRP A 64 15.04 6.55 -0.26
N LYS A 65 16.27 6.18 -0.60
CA LYS A 65 16.86 6.42 -1.92
C LYS A 65 16.03 5.87 -3.09
N PRO A 66 15.65 4.58 -3.11
CA PRO A 66 14.80 4.06 -4.18
C PRO A 66 13.39 4.63 -4.17
N LEU A 67 12.84 4.96 -3.00
CA LEU A 67 11.52 5.59 -2.90
C LEU A 67 11.52 6.99 -3.50
N ASP A 68 12.53 7.80 -3.19
CA ASP A 68 12.69 9.14 -3.76
C ASP A 68 12.87 9.08 -5.29
N ARG A 69 13.68 8.14 -5.76
CA ARG A 69 13.84 7.90 -7.20
C ARG A 69 12.55 7.47 -7.90
N MET A 70 11.75 6.64 -7.24
CA MET A 70 10.44 6.25 -7.75
C MET A 70 9.51 7.46 -7.91
N LEU A 71 9.46 8.34 -6.94
CA LEU A 71 8.65 9.56 -6.98
C LEU A 71 9.13 10.52 -8.06
N GLU A 72 10.43 10.63 -8.24
CA GLU A 72 11.05 11.46 -9.28
C GLU A 72 10.69 10.99 -10.70
N LEU A 73 10.73 9.67 -10.93
CA LEU A 73 10.42 9.06 -12.23
C LEU A 73 8.91 8.96 -12.51
N GLY A 74 8.09 8.91 -11.48
CA GLY A 74 6.63 8.78 -11.58
C GLY A 74 5.87 10.09 -11.77
N ARG A 75 6.57 11.19 -11.87
CA ARG A 75 5.97 12.51 -12.09
C ARG A 75 5.64 12.77 -13.56
#